data_8145fb2e449c46c1870b335248979d85
#
_entry.id   8145fb2e449c46c1870b335248979d85
#
_cell.length_a   1.000
_cell.length_b   1.000
_cell.length_c   1.000
_cell.angle_alpha   90.00
_cell.angle_beta   90.00
_cell.angle_gamma   90.00
#
_symmetry.space_group_name_H-M   'P 1'
#
loop_
_entity.id
_entity.type
_entity.pdbx_description
1 polymer ?
#
loop_
_entity_poly.entity_id
_entity_poly.type
_entity_poly.pdbx_seq_one_letter_code
_entity_poly.pdbx_strand_id
1 'polypeptide(L)'
;MAISKKIYLSQSAFCSFIDRVHPKHYYSQAFFRYFGQEEYALFTDTITLNQVYNYIYKEISPSLARDFLKTIVLSNINIIYPDQSDIKAALKTLIGYQSSELTFSDAIMAVLANRRGISQIATFDYLHPLFGLSAFFLPI
;
A
#
# COMPACT_ATOMS: atom_id res chain seq x y z
N MET A 1 -11.56 21.03 -12.49
CA MET A 1 -10.39 20.56 -11.72
C MET A 1 -10.18 19.08 -11.98
N ALA A 2 -8.99 18.69 -12.34
CA ALA A 2 -8.68 17.29 -12.62
C ALA A 2 -8.63 16.49 -11.34
N ILE A 3 -9.24 15.31 -11.33
CA ILE A 3 -9.13 14.36 -10.22
C ILE A 3 -7.74 13.74 -10.30
N SER A 4 -7.03 13.72 -9.18
CA SER A 4 -5.72 13.08 -9.12
C SER A 4 -5.87 11.57 -9.31
N LYS A 5 -5.12 11.01 -10.27
CA LYS A 5 -5.08 9.57 -10.54
C LYS A 5 -3.81 8.98 -9.94
N LYS A 6 -3.62 9.19 -8.67
CA LYS A 6 -2.54 8.60 -7.88
C LYS A 6 -3.14 7.70 -6.82
N ILE A 7 -2.56 6.51 -6.66
CA ILE A 7 -3.02 5.55 -5.67
C ILE A 7 -1.82 4.94 -4.95
N TYR A 8 -1.91 4.84 -3.63
CA TYR A 8 -0.89 4.19 -2.81
C TYR A 8 -1.33 2.76 -2.53
N LEU A 9 -0.44 1.81 -2.78
CA LEU A 9 -0.76 0.39 -2.62
C LEU A 9 -0.27 -0.11 -1.28
N SER A 10 -1.19 -0.59 -0.45
CA SER A 10 -0.88 -1.12 0.87
C SER A 10 -0.52 -2.60 0.82
N GLN A 11 -0.07 -3.12 1.96
CA GLN A 11 0.22 -4.55 2.10
C GLN A 11 -1.00 -5.40 1.77
N SER A 12 -2.19 -5.04 2.26
CA SER A 12 -3.40 -5.84 2.04
C SER A 12 -3.80 -5.88 0.56
N ALA A 13 -3.54 -4.80 -0.18
CA ALA A 13 -3.82 -4.78 -1.62
C ALA A 13 -2.93 -5.79 -2.36
N PHE A 14 -1.64 -5.83 -2.06
CA PHE A 14 -0.72 -6.78 -2.70
C PHE A 14 -1.02 -8.22 -2.26
N CYS A 15 -1.16 -8.45 -0.96
CA CYS A 15 -1.35 -9.81 -0.44
C CYS A 15 -2.64 -10.42 -0.95
N SER A 16 -3.74 -9.68 -0.99
CA SER A 16 -5.01 -10.16 -1.50
C SER A 16 -4.97 -10.42 -3.01
N PHE A 17 -4.14 -9.68 -3.75
CA PHE A 17 -3.97 -9.90 -5.18
C PHE A 17 -3.21 -11.20 -5.46
N ILE A 18 -2.19 -11.50 -4.66
CA ILE A 18 -1.32 -12.66 -4.89
C ILE A 18 -1.92 -13.94 -4.32
N ASP A 19 -2.56 -13.86 -3.17
CA ASP A 19 -3.16 -15.01 -2.51
C ASP A 19 -4.54 -15.29 -3.10
N ARG A 20 -4.61 -16.33 -3.96
CA ARG A 20 -5.84 -16.65 -4.70
C ARG A 20 -7.00 -17.09 -3.81
N VAL A 21 -6.71 -17.54 -2.60
CA VAL A 21 -7.76 -17.96 -1.64
C VAL A 21 -8.13 -16.87 -0.66
N HIS A 22 -7.54 -15.69 -0.80
CA HIS A 22 -7.84 -14.56 0.08
C HIS A 22 -9.28 -14.08 -0.15
N PRO A 23 -10.04 -13.78 0.92
CA PRO A 23 -11.43 -13.33 0.78
C PRO A 23 -11.59 -12.09 -0.10
N LYS A 24 -10.57 -11.26 -0.20
CA LYS A 24 -10.61 -10.02 -1.00
C LYS A 24 -9.91 -10.16 -2.35
N HIS A 25 -9.54 -11.37 -2.75
CA HIS A 25 -8.81 -11.58 -4.01
C HIS A 25 -9.56 -11.02 -5.21
N TYR A 26 -10.85 -11.29 -5.31
CA TYR A 26 -11.69 -10.79 -6.41
C TYR A 26 -11.67 -9.26 -6.46
N TYR A 27 -11.79 -8.61 -5.31
CA TYR A 27 -11.82 -7.14 -5.26
C TYR A 27 -10.46 -6.54 -5.64
N SER A 28 -9.37 -7.15 -5.20
CA SER A 28 -8.04 -6.64 -5.54
C SER A 28 -7.74 -6.78 -7.02
N GLN A 29 -8.16 -7.89 -7.65
CA GLN A 29 -8.04 -8.05 -9.11
C GLN A 29 -8.80 -6.94 -9.83
N ALA A 30 -10.02 -6.63 -9.38
CA ALA A 30 -10.82 -5.57 -9.96
C ALA A 30 -10.17 -4.20 -9.78
N PHE A 31 -9.57 -3.95 -8.60
CA PHE A 31 -8.85 -2.71 -8.32
C PHE A 31 -7.68 -2.52 -9.30
N PHE A 32 -6.81 -3.52 -9.42
CA PHE A 32 -5.65 -3.40 -10.31
C PHE A 32 -6.04 -3.29 -11.77
N ARG A 33 -7.10 -3.98 -12.19
CA ARG A 33 -7.63 -3.84 -13.55
C ARG A 33 -8.11 -2.40 -13.80
N TYR A 34 -8.85 -1.85 -12.85
CA TYR A 34 -9.35 -0.47 -12.94
C TYR A 34 -8.21 0.54 -13.00
N PHE A 35 -7.19 0.37 -12.15
CA PHE A 35 -6.04 1.28 -12.15
C PHE A 35 -5.31 1.25 -13.49
N GLY A 36 -5.17 0.06 -14.10
CA GLY A 36 -4.55 -0.06 -15.41
C GLY A 36 -5.38 0.61 -16.51
N GLN A 37 -6.69 0.37 -16.52
CA GLN A 37 -7.60 0.95 -17.52
C GLN A 37 -7.66 2.47 -17.42
N GLU A 38 -7.64 3.00 -16.21
CA GLU A 38 -7.76 4.44 -15.96
C GLU A 38 -6.42 5.14 -15.84
N GLU A 39 -5.32 4.43 -16.11
CA GLU A 39 -3.97 4.98 -16.14
C GLU A 39 -3.56 5.67 -14.83
N TYR A 40 -3.86 5.03 -13.70
CA TYR A 40 -3.43 5.52 -12.39
C TYR A 40 -1.92 5.41 -12.25
N ALA A 41 -1.30 6.41 -11.64
CA ALA A 41 0.08 6.29 -11.16
C ALA A 41 0.05 5.52 -9.84
N LEU A 42 0.79 4.41 -9.79
CA LEU A 42 0.82 3.51 -8.65
C LEU A 42 2.06 3.79 -7.80
N PHE A 43 1.88 3.80 -6.48
CA PHE A 43 2.94 4.09 -5.52
C PHE A 43 2.93 3.05 -4.42
N THR A 44 4.10 2.70 -3.93
CA THR A 44 4.27 1.92 -2.70
C THR A 44 5.61 2.32 -2.07
N ASP A 45 6.06 1.61 -1.05
CA ASP A 45 7.31 1.92 -0.37
C ASP A 45 8.07 0.65 -0.02
N THR A 46 9.34 0.81 0.35
CA THR A 46 10.23 -0.31 0.65
C THR A 46 9.80 -1.11 1.87
N ILE A 47 9.19 -0.46 2.85
CA ILE A 47 8.71 -1.15 4.06
C ILE A 47 7.53 -2.05 3.72
N THR A 48 6.57 -1.53 2.94
CA THR A 48 5.43 -2.32 2.46
C THR A 48 5.89 -3.51 1.64
N LEU A 49 6.84 -3.31 0.70
CA LEU A 49 7.34 -4.40 -0.12
C LEU A 49 8.02 -5.49 0.72
N ASN A 50 8.79 -5.08 1.72
CA ASN A 50 9.42 -6.04 2.62
C ASN A 50 8.38 -6.87 3.38
N GLN A 51 7.34 -6.24 3.87
CA GLN A 51 6.27 -6.92 4.59
C GLN A 51 5.51 -7.90 3.68
N VAL A 52 5.22 -7.49 2.46
CA VAL A 52 4.52 -8.35 1.49
C VAL A 52 5.40 -9.57 1.15
N TYR A 53 6.68 -9.33 0.87
CA TYR A 53 7.60 -10.42 0.56
C TYR A 53 7.65 -11.43 1.70
N ASN A 54 7.82 -10.95 2.94
CA ASN A 54 7.90 -11.84 4.11
C ASN A 54 6.60 -12.62 4.31
N TYR A 55 5.46 -11.99 4.11
CA TYR A 55 4.17 -12.65 4.23
C TYR A 55 4.05 -13.78 3.20
N ILE A 56 4.33 -13.50 1.93
CA ILE A 56 4.23 -14.50 0.88
C ILE A 56 5.21 -15.65 1.14
N TYR A 57 6.44 -15.32 1.53
CA TYR A 57 7.48 -16.31 1.80
C TYR A 57 7.05 -17.28 2.90
N LYS A 58 6.50 -16.75 3.99
CA LYS A 58 6.14 -17.55 5.17
C LYS A 58 4.80 -18.26 5.03
N GLU A 59 3.80 -17.57 4.46
CA GLU A 59 2.41 -18.05 4.49
C GLU A 59 2.00 -18.78 3.22
N ILE A 60 2.72 -18.58 2.11
CA ILE A 60 2.36 -19.20 0.83
C ILE A 60 3.52 -20.04 0.32
N SER A 61 4.54 -19.42 -0.29
CA SER A 61 5.72 -20.15 -0.75
C SER A 61 6.87 -19.21 -1.07
N PRO A 62 8.14 -19.67 -0.86
CA PRO A 62 9.31 -18.89 -1.28
C PRO A 62 9.36 -18.62 -2.79
N SER A 63 8.87 -19.54 -3.61
CA SER A 63 8.83 -19.37 -5.05
C SER A 63 7.91 -18.22 -5.45
N LEU A 64 6.70 -18.17 -4.88
CA LEU A 64 5.75 -17.12 -5.16
C LEU A 64 6.26 -15.77 -4.66
N ALA A 65 6.97 -15.75 -3.54
CA ALA A 65 7.59 -14.51 -3.03
C ALA A 65 8.60 -13.95 -4.04
N ARG A 66 9.43 -14.81 -4.63
CA ARG A 66 10.36 -14.37 -5.68
C ARG A 66 9.64 -13.89 -6.94
N ASP A 67 8.56 -14.56 -7.32
CA ASP A 67 7.74 -14.14 -8.47
C ASP A 67 7.15 -12.76 -8.24
N PHE A 68 6.73 -12.47 -7.00
CA PHE A 68 6.26 -11.15 -6.63
C PHE A 68 7.34 -10.08 -6.87
N LEU A 69 8.57 -10.35 -6.43
CA LEU A 69 9.67 -9.39 -6.63
C LEU A 69 9.94 -9.16 -8.12
N LYS A 70 9.90 -10.22 -8.93
CA LYS A 70 10.06 -10.09 -10.39
C LYS A 70 8.98 -9.20 -10.98
N THR A 71 7.74 -9.40 -10.55
CA THR A 71 6.62 -8.58 -11.00
C THR A 71 6.84 -7.11 -10.67
N ILE A 72 7.30 -6.82 -9.44
CA ILE A 72 7.57 -5.44 -9.02
C ILE A 72 8.67 -4.81 -9.87
N VAL A 73 9.76 -5.53 -10.12
CA VAL A 73 10.87 -5.03 -10.94
C VAL A 73 10.42 -4.70 -12.37
N LEU A 74 9.53 -5.51 -12.93
CA LEU A 74 9.04 -5.33 -14.30
C LEU A 74 7.88 -4.34 -14.40
N SER A 75 7.30 -3.95 -13.28
CA SER A 75 6.17 -3.03 -13.26
C SER A 75 6.62 -1.57 -13.35
N ASN A 76 5.66 -0.68 -13.56
CA ASN A 76 5.88 0.77 -13.47
C ASN A 76 5.41 1.35 -12.14
N ILE A 77 5.32 0.51 -11.10
CA ILE A 77 4.99 0.98 -9.76
C ILE A 77 6.14 1.84 -9.23
N ASN A 78 5.80 3.03 -8.74
CA ASN A 78 6.77 3.93 -8.14
C ASN A 78 7.07 3.48 -6.71
N ILE A 79 8.33 3.14 -6.45
CA ILE A 79 8.76 2.69 -5.12
C ILE A 79 9.40 3.84 -4.38
N ILE A 80 8.83 4.18 -3.24
CA ILE A 80 9.30 5.30 -2.42
C ILE A 80 10.25 4.77 -1.34
N TYR A 81 11.40 5.42 -1.21
CA TYR A 81 12.34 5.15 -0.13
C TYR A 81 12.14 6.17 0.97
N PRO A 82 11.68 5.76 2.17
CA PRO A 82 11.57 6.72 3.28
C PRO A 82 12.97 7.19 3.68
N ASP A 83 13.16 8.50 3.70
CA ASP A 83 14.41 9.07 4.20
C ASP A 83 14.35 9.26 5.73
N GLN A 84 15.44 9.77 6.30
CA GLN A 84 15.51 9.99 7.75
C GLN A 84 14.40 10.92 8.24
N SER A 85 14.10 11.97 7.48
CA SER A 85 13.03 12.90 7.83
C SER A 85 11.66 12.23 7.84
N ASP A 86 11.39 11.37 6.86
CA ASP A 86 10.13 10.62 6.79
C ASP A 86 10.00 9.70 8.01
N ILE A 87 11.07 8.98 8.35
CA ILE A 87 11.08 8.06 9.48
C ILE A 87 10.84 8.81 10.79
N LYS A 88 11.54 9.93 10.99
CA LYS A 88 11.38 10.72 12.21
C LYS A 88 9.96 11.29 12.34
N ALA A 89 9.37 11.73 11.24
CA ALA A 89 7.99 12.22 11.25
C ALA A 89 7.00 11.12 11.66
N ALA A 90 7.20 9.91 11.14
CA ALA A 90 6.36 8.77 11.50
C ALA A 90 6.54 8.38 12.98
N LEU A 91 7.77 8.39 13.48
CA LEU A 91 8.04 8.09 14.89
C LEU A 91 7.37 9.12 15.81
N LYS A 92 7.47 10.40 15.48
CA LYS A 92 6.81 11.45 16.26
C LYS A 92 5.30 11.28 16.28
N THR A 93 4.71 10.91 15.15
CA THR A 93 3.28 10.64 15.06
C THR A 93 2.88 9.50 15.99
N LEU A 94 3.64 8.40 15.98
CA LEU A 94 3.35 7.26 16.85
C LEU A 94 3.49 7.61 18.33
N ILE A 95 4.52 8.38 18.68
CA ILE A 95 4.75 8.77 20.07
C ILE A 95 3.61 9.66 20.58
N GLY A 96 3.15 10.59 19.75
CA GLY A 96 2.10 11.53 20.11
C GLY A 96 0.68 11.00 20.02
N TYR A 97 0.51 9.81 19.44
CA TYR A 97 -0.83 9.28 19.19
C TYR A 97 -1.03 7.97 19.96
N GLN A 98 -2.04 7.94 20.82
CA GLN A 98 -2.26 6.85 21.77
C GLN A 98 -3.27 5.83 21.26
N SER A 99 -3.26 5.53 19.97
CA SER A 99 -4.11 4.49 19.41
C SER A 99 -3.33 3.20 19.23
N SER A 100 -3.87 2.09 19.73
CA SER A 100 -3.28 0.76 19.53
C SER A 100 -3.45 0.25 18.10
N GLU A 101 -4.24 0.94 17.28
CA GLU A 101 -4.53 0.52 15.90
C GLU A 101 -3.58 1.15 14.88
N LEU A 102 -2.77 2.11 15.29
CA LEU A 102 -1.83 2.77 14.39
C LEU A 102 -0.48 2.07 14.44
N THR A 103 -0.11 1.40 13.35
CA THR A 103 1.18 0.72 13.25
C THR A 103 2.25 1.65 12.71
N PHE A 104 3.52 1.25 12.85
CA PHE A 104 4.63 1.99 12.26
C PHE A 104 4.50 2.08 10.75
N SER A 105 4.09 0.97 10.10
CA SER A 105 3.86 0.95 8.64
C SER A 105 2.79 1.94 8.23
N ASP A 106 1.69 2.03 8.97
CA ASP A 106 0.62 2.98 8.67
C ASP A 106 1.11 4.41 8.78
N ALA A 107 1.90 4.71 9.80
CA ALA A 107 2.45 6.05 9.99
C ALA A 107 3.41 6.42 8.86
N ILE A 108 4.29 5.51 8.45
CA ILE A 108 5.20 5.72 7.32
C ILE A 108 4.41 5.95 6.03
N MET A 109 3.44 5.09 5.74
CA MET A 109 2.61 5.23 4.53
C MET A 109 1.93 6.59 4.49
N ALA A 110 1.37 7.01 5.61
CA ALA A 110 0.68 8.29 5.70
C ALA A 110 1.61 9.48 5.46
N VAL A 111 2.81 9.46 6.05
CA VAL A 111 3.81 10.52 5.85
C VAL A 111 4.22 10.58 4.38
N LEU A 112 4.52 9.42 3.79
CA LEU A 112 4.97 9.37 2.39
C LEU A 112 3.88 9.81 1.43
N ALA A 113 2.64 9.39 1.66
CA ALA A 113 1.50 9.78 0.83
C ALA A 113 1.25 11.28 0.91
N ASN A 114 1.20 11.84 2.13
CA ASN A 114 0.95 13.26 2.33
C ASN A 114 2.00 14.13 1.65
N ARG A 115 3.28 13.77 1.76
CA ARG A 115 4.37 14.54 1.17
C ARG A 115 4.37 14.52 -0.35
N ARG A 116 3.68 13.56 -0.97
CA ARG A 116 3.62 13.41 -2.42
C ARG A 116 2.26 13.74 -3.01
N GLY A 117 1.36 14.28 -2.20
CA GLY A 117 0.03 14.66 -2.67
C GLY A 117 -0.84 13.48 -3.05
N ILE A 118 -0.62 12.32 -2.42
CA ILE A 118 -1.43 11.12 -2.63
C ILE A 118 -2.48 11.07 -1.52
N SER A 119 -3.75 11.11 -1.89
CA SER A 119 -4.84 11.13 -0.91
C SER A 119 -5.61 9.82 -0.82
N GLN A 120 -5.42 8.90 -1.78
CA GLN A 120 -6.15 7.64 -1.82
C GLN A 120 -5.21 6.45 -1.64
N ILE A 121 -5.67 5.50 -0.83
CA ILE A 121 -4.93 4.27 -0.52
C ILE A 121 -5.76 3.07 -0.98
N ALA A 122 -5.17 2.15 -1.73
CA ALA A 122 -5.79 0.86 -2.01
C ALA A 122 -5.50 -0.06 -0.82
N THR A 123 -6.51 -0.32 -0.01
CA THR A 123 -6.37 -1.13 1.19
C THR A 123 -7.68 -1.82 1.52
N PHE A 124 -7.60 -2.98 2.16
CA PHE A 124 -8.75 -3.70 2.72
C PHE A 124 -8.70 -3.73 4.24
N ASP A 125 -7.68 -3.09 4.82
CA ASP A 125 -7.57 -2.93 6.26
C ASP A 125 -8.20 -1.63 6.71
N TYR A 126 -8.41 -1.50 8.01
CA TYR A 126 -8.89 -0.25 8.60
C TYR A 126 -7.88 0.86 8.30
N LEU A 127 -8.37 1.95 7.73
CA LEU A 127 -7.57 3.12 7.45
C LEU A 127 -7.84 4.19 8.50
N HIS A 128 -6.79 4.52 9.26
CA HIS A 128 -6.93 5.49 10.34
C HIS A 128 -7.21 6.89 9.78
N PRO A 129 -8.24 7.62 10.30
CA PRO A 129 -8.63 8.92 9.74
C PRO A 129 -7.67 10.07 10.04
N LEU A 130 -6.66 9.85 10.87
CA LEU A 130 -5.75 10.88 11.38
C LEU A 130 -5.10 11.71 10.27
N PHE A 131 -4.81 11.10 9.12
CA PHE A 131 -3.99 11.71 8.08
C PHE A 131 -4.79 12.29 6.91
N GLY A 132 -6.12 12.27 7.00
CA GLY A 132 -6.95 12.78 5.92
C GLY A 132 -6.90 11.95 4.64
N LEU A 133 -6.38 10.73 4.72
CA LEU A 133 -6.35 9.81 3.60
C LEU A 133 -7.67 9.07 3.49
N SER A 134 -8.05 8.67 2.28
CA SER A 134 -9.27 7.89 2.07
C SER A 134 -8.94 6.57 1.40
N ALA A 135 -9.68 5.53 1.80
CA ALA A 135 -9.58 4.22 1.17
C ALA A 135 -10.25 4.26 -0.20
N PHE A 136 -9.57 3.71 -1.21
CA PHE A 136 -10.15 3.62 -2.54
C PHE A 136 -11.35 2.66 -2.50
N PHE A 137 -12.40 3.06 -3.18
CA PHE A 137 -13.63 2.26 -3.26
C PHE A 137 -14.02 2.09 -4.72
N LEU A 138 -14.35 0.87 -5.09
CA LEU A 138 -14.87 0.52 -6.41
C LEU A 138 -16.16 -0.26 -6.21
N PRO A 139 -17.31 0.26 -6.66
CA PRO A 139 -18.57 -0.46 -6.51
C PRO A 139 -18.63 -1.63 -7.51
N ILE A 140 -18.54 -2.82 -6.97
CA ILE A 140 -18.57 -4.06 -7.75
C ILE A 140 -19.43 -5.13 -7.06
#